data_104589013167445b4ee503775c5d160b
#
_entry.id   104589013167445b4ee503775c5d160b
#
_cell.length_a   1.000
_cell.length_b   1.000
_cell.length_c   1.000
_cell.angle_alpha   90.00
_cell.angle_beta   90.00
_cell.angle_gamma   90.00
#
_symmetry.space_group_name_H-M   'P 1'
#
loop_
_entity.id
_entity.type
_entity.pdbx_description
1 polymer ?
#
loop_
_entity_poly.entity_id
_entity_poly.type
_entity_poly.pdbx_seq_one_letter_code
_entity_poly.pdbx_strand_id
1 'polypeptide(L)'
;QTYGDDKWKNNVKYTYGGVDAKHNRVGRLALVEDGSGAQEYFYGKMGEVEKIRRTLIIPGVDVATYTTSWKYDSWNRIQEMVYPDGEKIKYTYNLGGQLTKIVGEKNYICTYIDDIQYDAYEQRSYMRYGNGSETHYEYDPVNRRLDNMKVSNEKSRAEGSEKGLFLNNTYTYDAAGNITQVSNSAALNMGIGGTIIHRYAYDDWYRLKSASGEFMGLY
;
A
#
# COMPACT_ATOMS: atom_id res chain seq x y z
N GLN A 1 -5.71 -31.68 -24.99
CA GLN A 1 -5.33 -32.28 -23.71
C GLN A 1 -6.41 -31.90 -22.71
N THR A 2 -7.23 -32.89 -22.34
CA THR A 2 -8.17 -32.80 -21.23
C THR A 2 -7.36 -32.53 -19.97
N TYR A 3 -7.61 -31.39 -19.33
CA TYR A 3 -7.11 -31.13 -17.99
C TYR A 3 -7.67 -32.21 -17.06
N GLY A 4 -6.79 -33.14 -16.72
CA GLY A 4 -7.12 -34.23 -15.82
C GLY A 4 -7.50 -33.70 -14.45
N ASP A 5 -8.53 -34.31 -13.93
CA ASP A 5 -9.04 -34.23 -12.57
C ASP A 5 -9.28 -32.84 -11.99
N ASP A 6 -10.55 -32.45 -11.98
CA ASP A 6 -11.15 -31.34 -11.22
C ASP A 6 -10.87 -31.39 -9.69
N LYS A 7 -10.04 -32.33 -9.25
CA LYS A 7 -9.75 -32.60 -7.84
C LYS A 7 -9.16 -31.43 -7.07
N TRP A 8 -8.50 -30.48 -7.76
CA TRP A 8 -7.82 -29.34 -7.15
C TRP A 8 -8.43 -27.97 -7.48
N LYS A 9 -9.39 -27.91 -8.42
CA LYS A 9 -9.92 -26.64 -8.93
C LYS A 9 -10.56 -25.74 -7.86
N ASN A 10 -11.09 -26.32 -6.77
CA ASN A 10 -11.76 -25.60 -5.70
C ASN A 10 -11.30 -26.03 -4.30
N ASN A 11 -10.25 -26.82 -4.19
CA ASN A 11 -9.75 -27.28 -2.90
C ASN A 11 -8.48 -26.51 -2.53
N VAL A 12 -8.44 -26.02 -1.29
CA VAL A 12 -7.24 -25.44 -0.69
C VAL A 12 -6.82 -26.34 0.45
N LYS A 13 -5.56 -26.77 0.43
CA LYS A 13 -4.98 -27.60 1.48
C LYS A 13 -3.99 -26.78 2.30
N TYR A 14 -4.17 -26.80 3.61
CA TYR A 14 -3.29 -26.18 4.58
C TYR A 14 -2.47 -27.26 5.30
N THR A 15 -1.16 -27.09 5.31
CA THR A 15 -0.24 -27.98 6.02
C THR A 15 0.49 -27.18 7.09
N TYR A 16 0.43 -27.67 8.33
CA TYR A 16 1.10 -27.06 9.47
C TYR A 16 2.38 -27.84 9.81
N GLY A 17 3.38 -27.15 10.34
CA GLY A 17 4.63 -27.79 10.74
C GLY A 17 4.46 -28.75 11.90
N GLY A 18 4.94 -30.00 11.71
CA GLY A 18 5.02 -30.99 12.78
C GLY A 18 6.10 -30.67 13.82
N VAL A 19 6.24 -31.52 14.84
CA VAL A 19 7.17 -31.33 15.97
C VAL A 19 8.65 -31.18 15.57
N ASP A 20 9.05 -31.77 14.44
CA ASP A 20 10.42 -31.69 13.90
C ASP A 20 10.58 -30.67 12.76
N ALA A 21 9.58 -29.81 12.54
CA ALA A 21 9.58 -28.87 11.45
C ALA A 21 10.68 -27.81 11.62
N LYS A 22 11.53 -27.67 10.59
CA LYS A 22 12.57 -26.64 10.53
C LYS A 22 11.97 -25.25 10.28
N HIS A 23 12.80 -24.20 10.43
CA HIS A 23 12.43 -22.81 10.15
C HIS A 23 11.29 -22.28 11.01
N ASN A 24 11.29 -22.65 12.30
CA ASN A 24 10.30 -22.22 13.29
C ASN A 24 8.83 -22.49 12.88
N ARG A 25 8.60 -23.53 12.08
CA ARG A 25 7.27 -23.88 11.53
C ARG A 25 6.41 -24.69 12.49
N VAL A 26 6.94 -25.21 13.59
CA VAL A 26 6.21 -26.07 14.53
C VAL A 26 4.89 -25.42 14.93
N GLY A 27 3.77 -26.08 14.66
CA GLY A 27 2.43 -25.59 14.93
C GLY A 27 1.96 -24.40 14.08
N ARG A 28 2.80 -23.89 13.16
CA ARG A 28 2.48 -22.78 12.25
C ARG A 28 2.18 -23.28 10.87
N LEU A 29 1.45 -22.46 10.08
CA LEU A 29 1.18 -22.73 8.67
C LEU A 29 2.49 -22.83 7.89
N ALA A 30 2.79 -24.00 7.35
CA ALA A 30 4.02 -24.26 6.60
C ALA A 30 3.81 -24.19 5.10
N LEU A 31 2.65 -24.65 4.60
CA LEU A 31 2.35 -24.75 3.19
C LEU A 31 0.85 -24.57 2.96
N VAL A 32 0.51 -23.80 1.92
CA VAL A 32 -0.83 -23.74 1.32
C VAL A 32 -0.73 -24.24 -0.10
N GLU A 33 -1.57 -25.19 -0.48
CA GLU A 33 -1.64 -25.76 -1.84
C GLU A 33 -3.03 -25.51 -2.42
N ASP A 34 -3.10 -25.04 -3.64
CA ASP A 34 -4.35 -24.84 -4.39
C ASP A 34 -4.19 -25.21 -5.87
N GLY A 35 -5.25 -25.08 -6.67
CA GLY A 35 -5.21 -25.39 -8.09
C GLY A 35 -4.28 -24.50 -8.93
N SER A 36 -3.77 -23.40 -8.40
CA SER A 36 -2.84 -22.48 -9.06
C SER A 36 -1.38 -22.72 -8.65
N GLY A 37 -1.12 -23.54 -7.63
CA GLY A 37 0.23 -23.85 -7.15
C GLY A 37 0.33 -23.98 -5.64
N ALA A 38 1.43 -23.47 -5.07
CA ALA A 38 1.71 -23.63 -3.64
C ALA A 38 2.38 -22.38 -3.06
N GLN A 39 2.21 -22.16 -1.76
CA GLN A 39 2.88 -21.10 -1.03
C GLN A 39 3.46 -21.64 0.28
N GLU A 40 4.78 -21.55 0.43
CA GLU A 40 5.49 -21.97 1.64
C GLU A 40 5.87 -20.77 2.48
N TYR A 41 5.79 -20.95 3.79
CA TYR A 41 6.12 -19.96 4.80
C TYR A 41 7.35 -20.36 5.61
N PHE A 42 8.20 -19.40 5.91
CA PHE A 42 9.40 -19.56 6.74
C PHE A 42 9.38 -18.48 7.82
N TYR A 43 9.62 -18.86 9.06
CA TYR A 43 9.45 -17.97 10.21
C TYR A 43 10.77 -17.72 10.92
N GLY A 44 10.94 -16.50 11.41
CA GLY A 44 11.99 -16.11 12.31
C GLY A 44 11.75 -16.58 13.75
N LYS A 45 12.66 -16.20 14.63
CA LYS A 45 12.64 -16.65 16.02
C LYS A 45 11.47 -16.10 16.83
N MET A 46 10.96 -14.92 16.49
CA MET A 46 9.81 -14.28 17.14
C MET A 46 8.46 -14.69 16.53
N GLY A 47 8.51 -15.48 15.44
CA GLY A 47 7.31 -15.96 14.75
C GLY A 47 6.88 -15.10 13.58
N GLU A 48 7.65 -14.09 13.26
CA GLU A 48 7.51 -13.27 12.06
C GLU A 48 7.78 -14.08 10.80
N VAL A 49 7.16 -13.72 9.68
CA VAL A 49 7.41 -14.38 8.39
C VAL A 49 8.66 -13.77 7.76
N GLU A 50 9.78 -14.51 7.78
CA GLU A 50 11.04 -14.06 7.17
C GLU A 50 11.11 -14.32 5.67
N LYS A 51 10.36 -15.32 5.17
CA LYS A 51 10.38 -15.67 3.75
C LYS A 51 9.08 -16.35 3.34
N ILE A 52 8.61 -16.01 2.15
CA ILE A 52 7.55 -16.72 1.43
C ILE A 52 8.12 -17.20 0.10
N ARG A 53 7.84 -18.47 -0.25
CA ARG A 53 8.13 -19.03 -1.56
C ARG A 53 6.81 -19.38 -2.24
N ARG A 54 6.44 -18.66 -3.29
CA ARG A 54 5.25 -18.91 -4.11
C ARG A 54 5.65 -19.66 -5.36
N THR A 55 5.05 -20.82 -5.57
CA THR A 55 5.16 -21.61 -6.80
C THR A 55 3.85 -21.51 -7.56
N LEU A 56 3.90 -21.12 -8.83
CA LEU A 56 2.75 -20.98 -9.71
C LEU A 56 2.82 -22.03 -10.81
N ILE A 57 1.68 -22.67 -11.07
CA ILE A 57 1.47 -23.55 -12.23
C ILE A 57 0.81 -22.69 -13.31
N ILE A 58 1.56 -22.32 -14.35
CA ILE A 58 1.08 -21.46 -15.44
C ILE A 58 0.74 -22.38 -16.62
N PRO A 59 -0.53 -22.45 -17.08
CA PRO A 59 -0.92 -23.27 -18.21
C PRO A 59 -0.08 -22.95 -19.48
N GLY A 60 0.55 -23.98 -20.06
CA GLY A 60 1.39 -23.83 -21.27
C GLY A 60 2.79 -23.27 -21.03
N VAL A 61 3.17 -23.03 -19.78
CA VAL A 61 4.50 -22.60 -19.34
C VAL A 61 4.95 -23.51 -18.20
N ASP A 62 6.26 -23.60 -17.96
CA ASP A 62 6.80 -24.33 -16.82
C ASP A 62 6.41 -23.71 -15.48
N VAL A 63 6.57 -24.48 -14.41
CA VAL A 63 6.33 -24.03 -13.04
C VAL A 63 7.28 -22.89 -12.69
N ALA A 64 6.71 -21.75 -12.30
CA ALA A 64 7.47 -20.58 -11.88
C ALA A 64 7.49 -20.44 -10.35
N THR A 65 8.67 -20.20 -9.77
CA THR A 65 8.83 -20.04 -8.33
C THR A 65 9.39 -18.65 -8.01
N TYR A 66 8.70 -17.94 -7.14
CA TYR A 66 9.02 -16.60 -6.68
C TYR A 66 9.29 -16.61 -5.18
N THR A 67 10.37 -15.96 -4.76
CA THR A 67 10.73 -15.87 -3.34
C THR A 67 10.75 -14.41 -2.93
N THR A 68 10.03 -14.08 -1.86
CA THR A 68 10.10 -12.79 -1.17
C THR A 68 10.60 -13.03 0.24
N SER A 69 11.51 -12.20 0.73
CA SER A 69 12.05 -12.33 2.08
C SER A 69 12.09 -10.98 2.79
N TRP A 70 12.06 -11.03 4.13
CA TRP A 70 12.05 -9.87 5.01
C TRP A 70 13.08 -10.03 6.10
N LYS A 71 13.63 -8.91 6.54
CA LYS A 71 14.39 -8.79 7.79
C LYS A 71 13.69 -7.81 8.71
N TYR A 72 13.70 -8.12 9.98
CA TYR A 72 13.04 -7.35 11.03
C TYR A 72 14.06 -6.82 12.03
N ASP A 73 13.71 -5.74 12.71
CA ASP A 73 14.43 -5.26 13.86
C ASP A 73 13.95 -5.94 15.15
N SER A 74 14.57 -5.59 16.29
CA SER A 74 14.21 -6.12 17.61
C SER A 74 12.78 -5.78 18.07
N TRP A 75 12.11 -4.84 17.41
CA TRP A 75 10.72 -4.45 17.66
C TRP A 75 9.76 -5.06 16.64
N ASN A 76 10.23 -6.03 15.87
CA ASN A 76 9.47 -6.73 14.84
C ASN A 76 8.95 -5.82 13.71
N ARG A 77 9.67 -4.73 13.41
CA ARG A 77 9.39 -3.87 12.26
C ARG A 77 10.26 -4.29 11.08
N ILE A 78 9.72 -4.23 9.87
CA ILE A 78 10.45 -4.59 8.65
C ILE A 78 11.58 -3.58 8.40
N GLN A 79 12.83 -4.04 8.38
CA GLN A 79 14.00 -3.24 8.00
C GLN A 79 14.36 -3.40 6.52
N GLU A 80 14.18 -4.61 5.98
CA GLU A 80 14.53 -4.92 4.59
C GLU A 80 13.51 -5.92 4.03
N MET A 81 13.15 -5.74 2.79
CA MET A 81 12.38 -6.69 1.98
C MET A 81 13.13 -6.96 0.69
N VAL A 82 13.21 -8.22 0.27
CA VAL A 82 13.82 -8.60 -1.00
C VAL A 82 12.75 -9.21 -1.89
N TYR A 83 12.55 -8.60 -3.05
CA TYR A 83 11.63 -9.07 -4.08
C TYR A 83 12.19 -10.26 -4.88
N PRO A 84 11.35 -11.03 -5.59
CA PRO A 84 11.79 -12.17 -6.39
C PRO A 84 12.79 -11.83 -7.49
N ASP A 85 12.78 -10.62 -7.99
CA ASP A 85 13.69 -10.10 -9.02
C ASP A 85 15.03 -9.58 -8.45
N GLY A 86 15.22 -9.72 -7.12
CA GLY A 86 16.43 -9.35 -6.39
C GLY A 86 16.47 -7.91 -5.90
N GLU A 87 15.43 -7.10 -6.17
CA GLU A 87 15.37 -5.76 -5.60
C GLU A 87 15.26 -5.81 -4.07
N LYS A 88 16.05 -4.99 -3.38
CA LYS A 88 16.03 -4.84 -1.92
C LYS A 88 15.41 -3.51 -1.56
N ILE A 89 14.36 -3.53 -0.76
CA ILE A 89 13.74 -2.35 -0.18
C ILE A 89 14.18 -2.20 1.26
N LYS A 90 14.70 -1.03 1.60
CA LYS A 90 15.14 -0.68 2.97
C LYS A 90 14.18 0.35 3.57
N TYR A 91 13.78 0.11 4.81
CA TYR A 91 12.86 0.93 5.59
C TYR A 91 13.61 1.60 6.73
N THR A 92 13.42 2.90 6.89
CA THR A 92 14.03 3.69 7.97
C THR A 92 12.92 4.24 8.88
N TYR A 93 13.15 4.18 10.18
CA TYR A 93 12.20 4.62 11.20
C TYR A 93 12.80 5.71 12.08
N ASN A 94 11.97 6.61 12.58
CA ASN A 94 12.37 7.59 13.60
C ASN A 94 12.43 6.93 15.00
N LEU A 95 12.84 7.71 16.00
CA LEU A 95 12.93 7.23 17.38
C LEU A 95 11.57 6.83 17.98
N GLY A 96 10.47 7.39 17.48
CA GLY A 96 9.11 7.00 17.85
C GLY A 96 8.61 5.73 17.18
N GLY A 97 9.41 5.13 16.26
CA GLY A 97 9.02 3.91 15.57
C GLY A 97 8.22 4.11 14.28
N GLN A 98 8.02 5.34 13.86
CA GLN A 98 7.29 5.69 12.65
C GLN A 98 8.20 5.65 11.43
N LEU A 99 7.70 5.13 10.29
CA LEU A 99 8.42 5.04 9.03
C LEU A 99 8.73 6.44 8.48
N THR A 100 9.99 6.71 8.13
CA THR A 100 10.41 8.03 7.61
C THR A 100 10.95 7.96 6.18
N LYS A 101 11.51 6.82 5.75
CA LYS A 101 12.17 6.72 4.45
C LYS A 101 12.09 5.30 3.89
N ILE A 102 11.98 5.20 2.55
CA ILE A 102 12.02 3.93 1.82
C ILE A 102 12.97 4.07 0.63
N VAL A 103 13.95 3.16 0.54
CA VAL A 103 14.95 3.13 -0.53
C VAL A 103 15.00 1.74 -1.15
N GLY A 104 14.95 1.68 -2.47
CA GLY A 104 15.17 0.48 -3.26
C GLY A 104 16.62 0.39 -3.76
N GLU A 105 17.16 -0.80 -3.84
CA GLU A 105 18.49 -1.11 -4.35
C GLU A 105 18.43 -2.38 -5.20
N LYS A 106 18.79 -2.26 -6.49
CA LYS A 106 18.97 -3.39 -7.39
C LYS A 106 20.24 -3.17 -8.22
N ASN A 107 20.14 -2.51 -9.36
CA ASN A 107 21.28 -2.11 -10.19
C ASN A 107 21.78 -0.70 -9.84
N TYR A 108 20.91 0.08 -9.23
CA TYR A 108 21.15 1.43 -8.74
C TYR A 108 20.29 1.67 -7.51
N ILE A 109 20.61 2.72 -6.76
CA ILE A 109 19.82 3.16 -5.62
C ILE A 109 18.68 4.04 -6.11
N CYS A 110 17.45 3.70 -5.77
CA CYS A 110 16.24 4.47 -6.05
C CYS A 110 15.56 4.85 -4.73
N THR A 111 15.40 6.14 -4.48
CA THR A 111 14.58 6.59 -3.35
C THR A 111 13.10 6.53 -3.76
N TYR A 112 12.30 5.73 -3.08
CA TYR A 112 10.85 5.68 -3.28
C TYR A 112 10.14 6.74 -2.45
N ILE A 113 10.46 6.79 -1.16
CA ILE A 113 10.00 7.81 -0.23
C ILE A 113 11.23 8.41 0.44
N ASP A 114 11.37 9.73 0.32
CA ASP A 114 12.52 10.45 0.85
C ASP A 114 12.28 10.96 2.26
N ASP A 115 11.04 11.39 2.56
CA ASP A 115 10.67 11.87 3.88
C ASP A 115 9.19 11.61 4.17
N ILE A 116 8.87 11.24 5.42
CA ILE A 116 7.51 11.18 5.96
C ILE A 116 7.53 11.87 7.32
N GLN A 117 6.60 12.80 7.52
CA GLN A 117 6.42 13.51 8.79
C GLN A 117 5.03 13.18 9.36
N TYR A 118 4.95 13.27 10.67
CA TYR A 118 3.76 12.96 11.44
C TYR A 118 3.43 14.09 12.39
N ASP A 119 2.16 14.27 12.70
CA ASP A 119 1.71 15.19 13.73
C ASP A 119 1.82 14.57 15.15
N ALA A 120 1.42 15.32 16.16
CA ALA A 120 1.45 14.87 17.56
C ALA A 120 0.51 13.68 17.85
N TYR A 121 -0.39 13.33 16.93
CA TYR A 121 -1.34 12.21 17.02
C TYR A 121 -0.94 11.03 16.14
N GLU A 122 0.32 11.03 15.63
CA GLU A 122 0.86 10.00 14.77
C GLU A 122 0.18 9.91 13.38
N GLN A 123 -0.59 10.93 12.98
CA GLN A 123 -1.16 11.04 11.64
C GLN A 123 -0.11 11.64 10.71
N ARG A 124 -0.02 11.12 9.48
CA ARG A 124 0.92 11.66 8.48
C ARG A 124 0.51 13.09 8.11
N SER A 125 1.43 14.03 8.30
CA SER A 125 1.24 15.45 7.91
C SER A 125 1.92 15.78 6.58
N TYR A 126 2.97 15.03 6.22
CA TYR A 126 3.76 15.26 5.02
C TYR A 126 4.38 13.96 4.48
N MET A 127 4.53 13.88 3.16
CA MET A 127 5.28 12.83 2.49
C MET A 127 5.93 13.38 1.23
N ARG A 128 7.24 13.09 1.06
CA ARG A 128 7.99 13.39 -0.16
C ARG A 128 8.44 12.10 -0.84
N TYR A 129 8.13 11.99 -2.11
CA TYR A 129 8.55 10.87 -2.94
C TYR A 129 9.88 11.16 -3.64
N GLY A 130 10.61 10.12 -4.03
CA GLY A 130 11.90 10.23 -4.69
C GLY A 130 11.87 10.91 -6.07
N ASN A 131 10.71 11.00 -6.70
CA ASN A 131 10.51 11.77 -7.94
C ASN A 131 10.32 13.28 -7.71
N GLY A 132 10.35 13.74 -6.44
CA GLY A 132 10.14 15.11 -6.04
C GLY A 132 8.68 15.52 -5.86
N SER A 133 7.73 14.58 -5.96
CA SER A 133 6.34 14.86 -5.60
C SER A 133 6.18 14.88 -4.09
N GLU A 134 5.30 15.76 -3.61
CA GLU A 134 5.01 15.94 -2.19
C GLU A 134 3.51 15.82 -1.94
N THR A 135 3.16 15.25 -0.79
CA THR A 135 1.79 15.21 -0.30
C THR A 135 1.72 15.86 1.08
N HIS A 136 0.83 16.82 1.24
CA HIS A 136 0.50 17.44 2.52
C HIS A 136 -0.88 16.99 2.97
N TYR A 137 -1.03 16.70 4.25
CA TYR A 137 -2.27 16.26 4.88
C TYR A 137 -2.64 17.24 5.99
N GLU A 138 -3.86 17.72 5.98
CA GLU A 138 -4.43 18.58 7.02
C GLU A 138 -5.61 17.85 7.65
N TYR A 139 -5.69 17.88 8.98
CA TYR A 139 -6.72 17.18 9.76
C TYR A 139 -7.53 18.17 10.59
N ASP A 140 -8.82 17.91 10.69
CA ASP A 140 -9.69 18.65 11.60
C ASP A 140 -9.15 18.56 13.02
N PRO A 141 -8.92 19.71 13.71
CA PRO A 141 -8.30 19.72 15.04
C PRO A 141 -9.17 19.11 16.15
N VAL A 142 -10.48 18.99 15.93
CA VAL A 142 -11.44 18.51 16.92
C VAL A 142 -11.67 17.01 16.79
N ASN A 143 -12.02 16.55 15.58
CA ASN A 143 -12.37 15.15 15.34
C ASN A 143 -11.26 14.33 14.66
N ARG A 144 -10.17 14.98 14.26
CA ARG A 144 -8.97 14.39 13.66
C ARG A 144 -9.22 13.66 12.34
N ARG A 145 -10.32 13.97 11.65
CA ARG A 145 -10.59 13.48 10.29
C ARG A 145 -9.76 14.26 9.29
N LEU A 146 -9.41 13.61 8.17
CA LEU A 146 -8.68 14.25 7.08
C LEU A 146 -9.56 15.35 6.46
N ASP A 147 -9.13 16.59 6.55
CA ASP A 147 -9.85 17.76 6.03
C ASP A 147 -9.38 18.09 4.60
N ASN A 148 -8.04 18.14 4.43
CA ASN A 148 -7.46 18.45 3.14
C ASN A 148 -6.25 17.56 2.82
N MET A 149 -6.08 17.27 1.53
CA MET A 149 -4.89 16.58 1.00
C MET A 149 -4.44 17.26 -0.29
N LYS A 150 -3.20 17.78 -0.30
CA LYS A 150 -2.56 18.43 -1.45
C LYS A 150 -1.43 17.59 -2.00
N VAL A 151 -1.38 17.42 -3.31
CA VAL A 151 -0.26 16.77 -4.01
C VAL A 151 0.34 17.74 -5.01
N SER A 152 1.65 17.97 -4.89
CA SER A 152 2.40 18.88 -5.76
C SER A 152 3.77 18.30 -6.13
N ASN A 153 4.47 18.92 -7.07
CA ASN A 153 5.85 18.58 -7.41
C ASN A 153 6.73 19.84 -7.35
N GLU A 154 7.79 19.81 -6.55
CA GLU A 154 8.70 20.94 -6.38
C GLU A 154 9.33 21.43 -7.69
N LYS A 155 9.65 20.51 -8.62
CA LYS A 155 10.25 20.87 -9.92
C LYS A 155 9.31 21.67 -10.81
N SER A 156 8.01 21.65 -10.53
CA SER A 156 6.99 22.45 -11.20
C SER A 156 6.72 23.77 -10.47
N ARG A 157 7.36 24.00 -9.33
CA ARG A 157 7.20 25.17 -8.45
C ARG A 157 8.08 26.35 -8.87
N ALA A 158 8.55 26.39 -10.13
CA ALA A 158 9.26 27.54 -10.64
C ALA A 158 8.35 28.78 -10.58
N GLU A 159 8.73 29.72 -9.69
CA GLU A 159 8.30 31.11 -9.64
C GLU A 159 6.81 31.38 -9.37
N GLY A 160 6.41 31.32 -8.10
CA GLY A 160 5.25 32.09 -7.59
C GLY A 160 3.87 31.70 -8.06
N SER A 161 3.72 30.53 -8.67
CA SER A 161 2.42 30.04 -9.13
C SER A 161 2.08 28.68 -8.51
N GLU A 162 0.80 28.37 -8.40
CA GLU A 162 0.27 27.04 -8.09
C GLU A 162 0.61 25.98 -9.16
N LYS A 163 1.55 26.30 -10.06
CA LYS A 163 2.07 25.42 -11.09
C LYS A 163 2.79 24.25 -10.43
N GLY A 164 2.23 23.06 -10.60
CA GLY A 164 2.73 21.83 -9.98
C GLY A 164 1.80 21.22 -8.95
N LEU A 165 0.70 21.88 -8.64
CA LEU A 165 -0.37 21.30 -7.85
C LEU A 165 -1.18 20.36 -8.75
N PHE A 166 -1.15 19.05 -8.45
CA PHE A 166 -1.89 18.04 -9.21
C PHE A 166 -3.23 17.71 -8.58
N LEU A 167 -3.33 17.88 -7.26
CA LEU A 167 -4.50 17.48 -6.49
C LEU A 167 -4.60 18.36 -5.25
N ASN A 168 -5.80 18.85 -4.99
CA ASN A 168 -6.16 19.58 -3.77
C ASN A 168 -7.56 19.12 -3.34
N ASN A 169 -7.59 17.98 -2.64
CA ASN A 169 -8.82 17.37 -2.18
C ASN A 169 -9.25 17.93 -0.83
N THR A 170 -10.49 18.40 -0.76
CA THR A 170 -11.18 18.69 0.50
C THR A 170 -12.24 17.64 0.74
N TYR A 171 -12.38 17.19 1.99
CA TYR A 171 -13.30 16.13 2.40
C TYR A 171 -14.38 16.69 3.29
N THR A 172 -15.62 16.26 3.09
CA THR A 172 -16.73 16.52 4.01
C THR A 172 -17.32 15.20 4.51
N TYR A 173 -17.83 15.24 5.72
CA TYR A 173 -18.30 14.07 6.44
C TYR A 173 -19.69 14.28 7.00
N ASP A 174 -20.45 13.20 7.15
CA ASP A 174 -21.63 13.19 8.00
C ASP A 174 -21.27 13.05 9.50
N ALA A 175 -22.26 13.09 10.35
CA ALA A 175 -22.06 12.96 11.80
C ALA A 175 -21.44 11.61 12.21
N ALA A 176 -21.70 10.54 11.45
CA ALA A 176 -21.16 9.21 11.69
C ALA A 176 -19.71 9.05 11.20
N GLY A 177 -19.21 9.97 10.34
CA GLY A 177 -17.86 9.95 9.80
C GLY A 177 -17.75 9.35 8.41
N ASN A 178 -18.86 9.10 7.73
CA ASN A 178 -18.83 8.71 6.34
C ASN A 178 -18.50 9.92 5.47
N ILE A 179 -17.65 9.74 4.45
CA ILE A 179 -17.31 10.81 3.50
C ILE A 179 -18.54 11.10 2.62
N THR A 180 -19.10 12.30 2.72
CA THR A 180 -20.24 12.73 1.90
C THR A 180 -19.82 13.45 0.63
N GLN A 181 -18.65 14.09 0.63
CA GLN A 181 -18.10 14.73 -0.55
C GLN A 181 -16.56 14.71 -0.54
N VAL A 182 -16.00 14.57 -1.75
CA VAL A 182 -14.58 14.85 -2.04
C VAL A 182 -14.54 15.86 -3.18
N SER A 183 -13.92 17.00 -2.97
CA SER A 183 -13.77 18.07 -3.97
C SER A 183 -12.30 18.27 -4.28
N ASN A 184 -11.91 18.12 -5.54
CA ASN A 184 -10.59 18.54 -6.02
C ASN A 184 -10.70 19.94 -6.63
N SER A 185 -9.93 20.89 -6.11
CA SER A 185 -9.87 22.27 -6.64
C SER A 185 -8.62 22.54 -7.49
N ALA A 186 -7.73 21.56 -7.69
CA ALA A 186 -6.55 21.73 -8.51
C ALA A 186 -6.96 22.05 -9.97
N ALA A 187 -6.33 23.06 -10.55
CA ALA A 187 -6.55 23.42 -11.94
C ALA A 187 -5.98 22.37 -12.89
N LEU A 188 -6.50 22.34 -14.12
CA LEU A 188 -5.95 21.49 -15.18
C LEU A 188 -4.51 21.91 -15.48
N ASN A 189 -3.55 20.99 -15.35
CA ASN A 189 -2.16 21.22 -15.65
C ASN A 189 -1.68 20.25 -16.72
N MET A 190 -1.28 20.75 -17.90
CA MET A 190 -0.83 19.95 -19.05
C MET A 190 -1.78 18.81 -19.43
N GLY A 191 -3.09 19.01 -19.30
CA GLY A 191 -4.11 18.00 -19.60
C GLY A 191 -4.35 16.97 -18.46
N ILE A 192 -3.70 17.16 -17.30
CA ILE A 192 -3.82 16.27 -16.13
C ILE A 192 -4.48 17.03 -14.98
N GLY A 193 -5.37 16.36 -14.23
CA GLY A 193 -6.10 16.94 -13.11
C GLY A 193 -7.36 17.69 -13.57
N GLY A 194 -7.68 18.78 -12.90
CA GLY A 194 -8.88 19.59 -13.09
C GLY A 194 -9.84 19.45 -11.91
N THR A 195 -10.80 20.36 -11.83
CA THR A 195 -11.79 20.39 -10.76
C THR A 195 -12.75 19.20 -10.85
N ILE A 196 -12.88 18.47 -9.74
CA ILE A 196 -13.77 17.32 -9.64
C ILE A 196 -14.54 17.44 -8.32
N ILE A 197 -15.82 17.06 -8.34
CA ILE A 197 -16.61 16.91 -7.14
C ILE A 197 -17.25 15.52 -7.18
N HIS A 198 -16.96 14.72 -6.16
CA HIS A 198 -17.65 13.45 -5.91
C HIS A 198 -18.56 13.60 -4.70
N ARG A 199 -19.81 13.10 -4.82
CA ARG A 199 -20.80 13.10 -3.73
C ARG A 199 -21.24 11.67 -3.47
N TYR A 200 -21.37 11.33 -2.19
CA TYR A 200 -21.73 10.00 -1.72
C TYR A 200 -22.92 10.06 -0.78
N ALA A 201 -23.83 9.12 -0.90
CA ALA A 201 -24.92 8.93 0.04
C ALA A 201 -24.91 7.50 0.59
N TYR A 202 -25.27 7.37 1.86
CA TYR A 202 -25.26 6.11 2.59
C TYR A 202 -26.66 5.75 3.09
N ASP A 203 -26.87 4.48 3.33
CA ASP A 203 -28.07 3.99 4.00
C ASP A 203 -27.88 3.98 5.54
N ASP A 204 -28.93 3.60 6.26
CA ASP A 204 -28.93 3.54 7.73
C ASP A 204 -27.94 2.51 8.32
N TRP A 205 -27.35 1.67 7.47
CA TRP A 205 -26.32 0.69 7.81
C TRP A 205 -24.91 1.15 7.39
N TYR A 206 -24.75 2.43 7.05
CA TYR A 206 -23.50 3.03 6.55
C TYR A 206 -22.97 2.38 5.26
N ARG A 207 -23.82 1.72 4.45
CA ARG A 207 -23.44 1.17 3.16
C ARG A 207 -23.67 2.23 2.08
N LEU A 208 -22.73 2.33 1.14
CA LEU A 208 -22.83 3.26 0.02
C LEU A 208 -24.11 2.98 -0.80
N LYS A 209 -25.03 3.96 -0.83
CA LYS A 209 -26.32 3.91 -1.55
C LYS A 209 -26.21 4.50 -2.95
N SER A 210 -25.50 5.62 -3.08
CA SER A 210 -25.27 6.28 -4.36
C SER A 210 -23.95 7.04 -4.37
N ALA A 211 -23.38 7.17 -5.58
CA ALA A 211 -22.26 8.03 -5.87
C ALA A 211 -22.55 8.83 -7.15
N SER A 212 -22.19 10.10 -7.17
CA SER A 212 -22.26 10.97 -8.34
C SER A 212 -21.00 11.79 -8.44
N GLY A 213 -20.68 12.32 -9.62
CA GLY A 213 -19.48 13.13 -9.85
C GLY A 213 -19.70 14.20 -10.91
N GLU A 214 -18.98 15.29 -10.77
CA GLU A 214 -18.86 16.38 -11.73
C GLU A 214 -17.39 16.51 -12.08
N PHE A 215 -17.06 16.66 -13.35
CA PHE A 215 -15.70 16.92 -13.83
C PHE A 215 -15.71 18.25 -14.58
N MET A 216 -14.90 19.23 -14.13
CA MET A 216 -14.79 20.57 -14.71
C MET A 216 -16.16 21.26 -14.95
N GLY A 217 -17.14 21.00 -14.07
CA GLY A 217 -18.50 21.52 -14.19
C GLY A 217 -19.40 20.74 -15.17
N LEU A 218 -18.95 19.62 -15.69
CA LEU A 218 -19.75 18.69 -16.50
C LEU A 218 -20.28 17.54 -15.61
N TYR A 219 -21.55 17.16 -15.83
CA TYR A 219 -22.23 16.10 -15.07
C TYR A 219 -22.18 14.77 -15.80
#